data_eb438768e3ebb35cddd0b18d8321f8ca
#
_entry.id   eb438768e3ebb35cddd0b18d8321f8ca
#
_cell.length_a   1.000
_cell.length_b   1.000
_cell.length_c   1.000
_cell.angle_alpha   90.00
_cell.angle_beta   90.00
_cell.angle_gamma   90.00
#
_symmetry.space_group_name_H-M   'P 1'
#
loop_
_entity.id
_entity.type
_entity.pdbx_description
1 polymer ?
#
loop_
_entity_poly.entity_id
_entity_poly.type
_entity_poly.pdbx_seq_one_letter_code
_entity_poly.pdbx_strand_id
1 'polypeptide(L)'
;DWSREIRTCDPEYYHWTQWAFIKMFNSYYCNDEKKALPIETLIEAFETVGTEGLNVACGEELSFTAAEWKAKSDKEKQEILLNYRIAYLGDTMVNWCSELGTVLANDEVVNGVSERGGFPVEQKMMRQWCLRVSAYAQRLLDGLDTIDWTDSLKETQRNWIGRSEGAEVNFKVKDSDLEFTIFTTRADTMFGVTFMVL
;
A
#
# COMPACT_ATOMS: atom_id res chain seq x y z
N ASP A 1 26.42 1.74 30.08
CA ASP A 1 26.10 3.10 30.53
C ASP A 1 24.59 3.28 30.51
N TRP A 2 23.97 3.36 31.69
CA TRP A 2 22.53 3.50 31.89
C TRP A 2 22.06 4.96 31.85
N SER A 3 22.94 5.91 31.59
CA SER A 3 22.60 7.33 31.52
C SER A 3 21.73 7.71 30.31
N ARG A 4 21.59 6.80 29.34
CA ARG A 4 20.82 6.97 28.09
C ARG A 4 19.76 5.89 27.91
N GLU A 5 19.08 5.56 29.00
CA GLU A 5 17.93 4.67 28.93
C GLU A 5 16.78 5.33 28.18
N ILE A 6 16.20 4.61 27.21
CA ILE A 6 15.07 5.06 26.41
C ILE A 6 13.97 4.01 26.49
N ARG A 7 12.74 4.45 26.75
CA ARG A 7 11.54 3.63 26.69
C ARG A 7 10.62 4.11 25.58
N THR A 8 10.36 3.25 24.61
CA THR A 8 9.55 3.60 23.43
C THR A 8 8.08 3.88 23.77
N CYS A 9 7.62 3.46 24.96
CA CYS A 9 6.27 3.74 25.47
C CYS A 9 6.14 5.08 26.21
N ASP A 10 7.24 5.81 26.41
CA ASP A 10 7.19 7.12 27.04
C ASP A 10 6.66 8.18 26.05
N PRO A 11 5.79 9.12 26.51
CA PRO A 11 5.26 10.19 25.65
C PRO A 11 6.33 11.04 24.99
N GLU A 12 7.44 11.31 25.68
CA GLU A 12 8.59 12.06 25.15
C GLU A 12 9.25 11.35 23.97
N TYR A 13 9.12 10.01 23.88
CA TYR A 13 9.63 9.23 22.77
C TYR A 13 8.60 9.10 21.67
N TYR A 14 7.40 8.57 21.96
CA TYR A 14 6.44 8.20 20.91
C TYR A 14 5.77 9.40 20.22
N HIS A 15 5.82 10.62 20.78
CA HIS A 15 5.29 11.80 20.09
C HIS A 15 5.97 12.05 18.73
N TRP A 16 7.24 11.63 18.56
CA TRP A 16 7.92 11.70 17.27
C TRP A 16 7.34 10.72 16.26
N THR A 17 6.93 9.53 16.70
CA THR A 17 6.20 8.58 15.85
C THR A 17 4.85 9.15 15.42
N GLN A 18 4.14 9.78 16.35
CA GLN A 18 2.87 10.45 16.05
C GLN A 18 3.07 11.62 15.07
N TRP A 19 4.11 12.41 15.27
CA TRP A 19 4.47 13.49 14.35
C TRP A 19 4.75 12.98 12.94
N ALA A 20 5.54 11.92 12.80
CA ALA A 20 5.86 11.31 11.51
C ALA A 20 4.58 10.77 10.84
N PHE A 21 3.70 10.11 11.62
CA PHE A 21 2.42 9.63 11.11
C PHE A 21 1.54 10.78 10.59
N ILE A 22 1.42 11.88 11.35
CA ILE A 22 0.65 13.05 10.94
C ILE A 22 1.21 13.65 9.65
N LYS A 23 2.54 13.68 9.48
CA LYS A 23 3.18 14.14 8.24
C LYS A 23 2.79 13.23 7.05
N MET A 24 2.83 11.91 7.23
CA MET A 24 2.41 10.96 6.19
C MET A 24 0.91 11.06 5.89
N PHE A 25 0.07 11.26 6.91
CA PHE A 25 -1.36 11.46 6.74
C PHE A 25 -1.70 12.73 5.97
N ASN A 26 -0.94 13.83 6.19
CA ASN A 26 -1.11 15.09 5.49
C ASN A 26 -0.28 15.18 4.20
N SER A 27 0.04 14.04 3.59
CA SER A 27 0.80 13.98 2.34
C SER A 27 0.19 12.96 1.38
N TYR A 28 0.43 13.20 0.08
CA TYR A 28 0.20 12.26 -1.00
C TYR A 28 1.49 12.07 -1.81
N TYR A 29 1.59 11.03 -2.61
CA TYR A 29 2.76 10.78 -3.45
C TYR A 29 2.49 11.23 -4.89
N CYS A 30 3.30 12.17 -5.39
CA CYS A 30 3.30 12.61 -6.78
C CYS A 30 4.27 11.74 -7.59
N ASN A 31 3.76 11.04 -8.61
CA ASN A 31 4.57 10.16 -9.44
C ASN A 31 5.53 10.95 -10.34
N ASP A 32 5.10 12.13 -10.83
CA ASP A 32 5.93 12.96 -11.71
C ASP A 32 7.14 13.53 -10.95
N GLU A 33 6.92 14.02 -9.72
CA GLU A 33 7.99 14.54 -8.89
C GLU A 33 8.73 13.44 -8.09
N LYS A 34 8.21 12.21 -8.10
CA LYS A 34 8.74 11.05 -7.38
C LYS A 34 8.96 11.31 -5.89
N LYS A 35 8.06 12.07 -5.27
CA LYS A 35 8.14 12.43 -3.84
C LYS A 35 6.76 12.68 -3.22
N ALA A 36 6.75 12.71 -1.88
CA ALA A 36 5.59 13.16 -1.14
C ALA A 36 5.42 14.68 -1.23
N LEU A 37 4.18 15.13 -1.42
CA LEU A 37 3.76 16.52 -1.40
C LEU A 37 2.66 16.73 -0.35
N PRO A 38 2.47 17.97 0.15
CA PRO A 38 1.39 18.29 1.07
C PRO A 38 0.02 18.02 0.45
N ILE A 39 -0.91 17.46 1.23
CA ILE A 39 -2.26 17.10 0.76
C ILE A 39 -3.05 18.33 0.28
N GLU A 40 -2.73 19.51 0.80
CA GLU A 40 -3.34 20.78 0.43
C GLU A 40 -3.16 21.10 -1.06
N THR A 41 -1.99 20.76 -1.64
CA THR A 41 -1.75 20.98 -3.07
C THR A 41 -2.61 20.07 -3.95
N LEU A 42 -2.94 18.87 -3.48
CA LEU A 42 -3.89 17.98 -4.16
C LEU A 42 -5.31 18.51 -4.07
N ILE A 43 -5.70 19.06 -2.91
CA ILE A 43 -7.02 19.69 -2.74
C ILE A 43 -7.18 20.87 -3.70
N GLU A 44 -6.16 21.73 -3.83
CA GLU A 44 -6.16 22.85 -4.79
C GLU A 44 -6.29 22.35 -6.24
N ALA A 45 -5.63 21.25 -6.59
CA ALA A 45 -5.79 20.63 -7.91
C ALA A 45 -7.22 20.11 -8.12
N PHE A 46 -7.82 19.43 -7.14
CA PHE A 46 -9.21 18.99 -7.22
C PHE A 46 -10.19 20.13 -7.34
N GLU A 47 -9.92 21.28 -6.72
CA GLU A 47 -10.75 22.48 -6.82
C GLU A 47 -10.65 23.20 -8.18
N THR A 48 -9.56 23.00 -8.91
CA THR A 48 -9.29 23.71 -10.18
C THR A 48 -9.56 22.85 -11.40
N VAL A 49 -9.06 21.63 -11.43
CA VAL A 49 -9.12 20.72 -12.59
C VAL A 49 -9.84 19.40 -12.30
N GLY A 50 -10.12 19.10 -11.04
CA GLY A 50 -10.59 17.76 -10.65
C GLY A 50 -9.44 16.75 -10.69
N THR A 51 -9.69 15.57 -11.24
CA THR A 51 -8.67 14.51 -11.38
C THR A 51 -7.98 14.52 -12.74
N GLU A 52 -8.33 15.44 -13.64
CA GLU A 52 -7.78 15.48 -15.00
C GLU A 52 -6.28 15.79 -14.97
N GLY A 53 -5.50 14.96 -15.64
CA GLY A 53 -4.04 15.14 -15.79
C GLY A 53 -3.22 14.88 -14.52
N LEU A 54 -3.82 14.41 -13.43
CA LEU A 54 -3.09 14.09 -12.20
C LEU A 54 -2.43 12.72 -12.31
N ASN A 55 -1.12 12.69 -12.06
CA ASN A 55 -0.34 11.46 -11.96
C ASN A 55 0.13 11.27 -10.51
N VAL A 56 -0.71 10.65 -9.70
CA VAL A 56 -0.52 10.50 -8.26
C VAL A 56 -0.80 9.07 -7.82
N ALA A 57 -0.10 8.60 -6.79
CA ALA A 57 -0.37 7.28 -6.23
C ALA A 57 -1.72 7.28 -5.50
N CYS A 58 -2.58 6.34 -5.86
CA CYS A 58 -3.89 6.16 -5.27
C CYS A 58 -4.20 4.68 -5.01
N GLY A 59 -5.27 4.40 -4.29
CA GLY A 59 -5.79 3.04 -4.09
C GLY A 59 -6.67 2.61 -5.25
N GLU A 60 -7.56 3.52 -5.68
CA GLU A 60 -8.47 3.35 -6.80
C GLU A 60 -8.39 4.57 -7.71
N GLU A 61 -8.47 4.35 -9.01
CA GLU A 61 -8.56 5.45 -9.97
C GLU A 61 -9.96 6.06 -9.90
N LEU A 62 -10.01 7.30 -9.43
CA LEU A 62 -11.24 8.08 -9.39
C LEU A 62 -11.24 9.12 -10.50
N SER A 63 -12.41 9.36 -11.08
CA SER A 63 -12.62 10.40 -12.09
C SER A 63 -13.74 11.33 -11.65
N PHE A 64 -13.42 12.61 -11.48
CA PHE A 64 -14.38 13.66 -11.18
C PHE A 64 -13.84 15.02 -11.60
N THR A 65 -14.77 15.93 -11.91
CA THR A 65 -14.49 17.33 -12.26
C THR A 65 -14.34 18.20 -11.00
N ALA A 66 -13.79 19.40 -11.17
CA ALA A 66 -13.73 20.39 -10.08
C ALA A 66 -15.12 20.80 -9.56
N ALA A 67 -16.15 20.80 -10.42
CA ALA A 67 -17.53 21.11 -10.03
C ALA A 67 -18.11 20.00 -9.13
N GLU A 68 -17.89 18.73 -9.49
CA GLU A 68 -18.31 17.58 -8.70
C GLU A 68 -17.59 17.52 -7.35
N TRP A 69 -16.28 17.83 -7.33
CA TRP A 69 -15.53 17.95 -6.07
C TRP A 69 -16.12 19.00 -5.14
N LYS A 70 -16.42 20.20 -5.66
CA LYS A 70 -16.99 21.30 -4.87
C LYS A 70 -18.40 20.99 -4.33
N ALA A 71 -19.17 20.18 -5.04
CA ALA A 71 -20.52 19.78 -4.64
C ALA A 71 -20.53 18.74 -3.52
N LYS A 72 -19.39 18.06 -3.25
CA LYS A 72 -19.29 17.03 -2.21
C LYS A 72 -19.29 17.65 -0.81
N SER A 73 -19.86 16.92 0.13
CA SER A 73 -19.75 17.23 1.56
C SER A 73 -18.32 17.05 2.07
N ASP A 74 -18.00 17.66 3.20
CA ASP A 74 -16.67 17.53 3.83
C ASP A 74 -16.31 16.07 4.15
N LYS A 75 -17.31 15.27 4.55
CA LYS A 75 -17.12 13.83 4.81
C LYS A 75 -16.71 13.08 3.54
N GLU A 76 -17.42 13.26 2.43
CA GLU A 76 -17.10 12.64 1.15
C GLU A 76 -15.73 13.07 0.63
N LYS A 77 -15.38 14.35 0.80
CA LYS A 77 -14.04 14.85 0.45
C LYS A 77 -12.95 14.15 1.27
N GLN A 78 -13.15 13.96 2.57
CA GLN A 78 -12.17 13.25 3.40
C GLN A 78 -12.07 11.76 3.03
N GLU A 79 -13.16 11.10 2.69
CA GLU A 79 -13.16 9.71 2.20
C GLU A 79 -12.38 9.58 0.88
N ILE A 80 -12.58 10.52 -0.06
CA ILE A 80 -11.81 10.57 -1.30
C ILE A 80 -10.33 10.82 -1.02
N LEU A 81 -9.98 11.76 -0.13
CA LEU A 81 -8.60 12.06 0.21
C LEU A 81 -7.86 10.87 0.83
N LEU A 82 -8.54 10.00 1.58
CA LEU A 82 -7.94 8.76 2.10
C LEU A 82 -7.41 7.86 0.97
N ASN A 83 -8.04 7.91 -0.21
CA ASN A 83 -7.59 7.17 -1.40
C ASN A 83 -6.22 7.65 -1.93
N TYR A 84 -5.76 8.83 -1.56
CA TYR A 84 -4.51 9.44 -2.03
C TYR A 84 -3.46 9.60 -0.94
N ARG A 85 -3.86 9.66 0.33
CA ARG A 85 -2.95 9.86 1.46
C ARG A 85 -1.92 8.75 1.56
N ILE A 86 -0.70 9.08 2.01
CA ILE A 86 0.35 8.09 2.28
C ILE A 86 -0.04 7.19 3.46
N ALA A 87 -0.58 7.78 4.55
CA ALA A 87 -1.19 7.01 5.63
C ALA A 87 -2.71 7.02 5.47
N TYR A 88 -3.34 5.86 5.41
CA TYR A 88 -4.78 5.71 5.17
C TYR A 88 -5.37 4.53 5.95
N LEU A 89 -6.68 4.53 6.15
CA LEU A 89 -7.42 3.40 6.70
C LEU A 89 -7.83 2.46 5.57
N GLY A 90 -7.49 1.20 5.70
CA GLY A 90 -7.86 0.15 4.75
C GLY A 90 -8.31 -1.13 5.47
N ASP A 91 -9.16 -1.89 4.80
CA ASP A 91 -9.51 -3.24 5.24
C ASP A 91 -8.47 -4.21 4.67
N THR A 92 -7.79 -4.93 5.53
CA THR A 92 -6.71 -5.85 5.15
C THR A 92 -6.78 -7.14 5.93
N MET A 93 -6.35 -8.23 5.29
CA MET A 93 -6.19 -9.52 5.97
C MET A 93 -5.02 -9.45 6.93
N VAL A 94 -5.28 -9.78 8.18
CA VAL A 94 -4.28 -9.78 9.26
C VAL A 94 -4.24 -11.14 9.95
N ASN A 95 -3.09 -11.47 10.51
CA ASN A 95 -2.92 -12.65 11.35
C ASN A 95 -3.38 -12.30 12.77
N TRP A 96 -4.60 -12.68 13.10
CA TRP A 96 -5.19 -12.44 14.42
C TRP A 96 -4.94 -13.62 15.37
N CYS A 97 -4.44 -13.32 16.55
CA CYS A 97 -4.30 -14.28 17.64
C CYS A 97 -5.21 -13.88 18.80
N SER A 98 -6.29 -14.62 19.00
CA SER A 98 -7.29 -14.31 20.04
C SER A 98 -6.71 -14.42 21.45
N GLU A 99 -5.84 -15.41 21.69
CA GLU A 99 -5.21 -15.64 23.00
C GLU A 99 -4.24 -14.53 23.40
N LEU A 100 -3.53 -13.96 22.42
CA LEU A 100 -2.64 -12.82 22.64
C LEU A 100 -3.38 -11.47 22.53
N GLY A 101 -4.60 -11.45 21.98
CA GLY A 101 -5.42 -10.26 21.79
C GLY A 101 -4.81 -9.23 20.83
N THR A 102 -4.03 -9.69 19.83
CA THR A 102 -3.30 -8.79 18.94
C THR A 102 -3.14 -9.37 17.54
N VAL A 103 -2.82 -8.48 16.60
CA VAL A 103 -2.38 -8.82 15.26
C VAL A 103 -0.89 -9.16 15.28
N LEU A 104 -0.50 -10.21 14.56
CA LEU A 104 0.88 -10.69 14.44
C LEU A 104 1.43 -10.41 13.05
N ALA A 105 2.72 -10.07 12.97
CA ALA A 105 3.46 -10.03 11.73
C ALA A 105 3.61 -11.45 11.13
N ASN A 106 3.86 -11.55 9.83
CA ASN A 106 4.02 -12.86 9.19
C ASN A 106 5.15 -13.69 9.82
N ASP A 107 6.24 -13.04 10.23
CA ASP A 107 7.40 -13.70 10.86
C ASP A 107 7.10 -14.23 12.28
N GLU A 108 6.03 -13.75 12.92
CA GLU A 108 5.58 -14.20 14.24
C GLU A 108 4.62 -15.39 14.16
N VAL A 109 4.33 -15.88 12.94
CA VAL A 109 3.44 -17.03 12.71
C VAL A 109 4.22 -18.18 12.10
N VAL A 110 4.32 -19.27 12.85
CA VAL A 110 5.03 -20.49 12.43
C VAL A 110 4.05 -21.65 12.42
N ASN A 111 3.87 -22.31 11.28
CA ASN A 111 2.94 -23.44 11.12
C ASN A 111 1.49 -23.16 11.59
N GLY A 112 1.01 -21.91 11.41
CA GLY A 112 -0.35 -21.51 11.79
C GLY A 112 -0.54 -21.19 13.27
N VAL A 113 0.53 -21.13 14.04
CA VAL A 113 0.51 -20.74 15.45
C VAL A 113 1.46 -19.59 15.74
N SER A 114 1.19 -18.84 16.81
CA SER A 114 2.06 -17.75 17.26
C SER A 114 3.41 -18.31 17.75
N GLU A 115 4.52 -17.69 17.38
CA GLU A 115 5.85 -18.04 17.89
C GLU A 115 5.87 -17.95 19.43
N ARG A 116 5.26 -16.90 19.97
CA ARG A 116 5.09 -16.73 21.41
C ARG A 116 3.83 -17.44 21.90
N GLY A 117 3.99 -18.52 22.67
CA GLY A 117 2.93 -19.24 23.34
C GLY A 117 2.30 -20.37 22.52
N GLY A 118 2.57 -20.48 21.21
CA GLY A 118 2.06 -21.57 20.37
C GLY A 118 0.55 -21.55 20.16
N PHE A 119 -0.08 -20.38 20.23
CA PHE A 119 -1.53 -20.23 20.11
C PHE A 119 -1.99 -20.21 18.66
N PRO A 120 -3.18 -20.74 18.33
CA PRO A 120 -3.73 -20.69 17.00
C PRO A 120 -3.84 -19.26 16.46
N VAL A 121 -3.50 -19.09 15.18
CA VAL A 121 -3.61 -17.82 14.47
C VAL A 121 -4.59 -18.00 13.31
N GLU A 122 -5.53 -17.07 13.20
CA GLU A 122 -6.51 -17.04 12.12
C GLU A 122 -6.32 -15.80 11.24
N GLN A 123 -6.60 -15.95 9.94
CA GLN A 123 -6.65 -14.81 9.05
C GLN A 123 -8.00 -14.11 9.16
N LYS A 124 -7.98 -12.81 9.44
CA LYS A 124 -9.18 -12.01 9.66
C LYS A 124 -9.09 -10.68 8.92
N MET A 125 -10.17 -10.31 8.25
CA MET A 125 -10.30 -8.99 7.67
C MET A 125 -10.50 -7.95 8.78
N MET A 126 -9.59 -6.99 8.88
CA MET A 126 -9.67 -5.94 9.90
C MET A 126 -9.32 -4.58 9.30
N ARG A 127 -10.02 -3.56 9.77
CA ARG A 127 -9.71 -2.18 9.42
C ARG A 127 -8.46 -1.74 10.17
N GLN A 128 -7.42 -1.39 9.41
CA GLN A 128 -6.10 -1.05 9.91
C GLN A 128 -5.59 0.26 9.30
N TRP A 129 -4.70 0.93 10.02
CA TRP A 129 -3.87 1.95 9.40
C TRP A 129 -2.86 1.30 8.47
N CYS A 130 -2.84 1.76 7.24
CA CYS A 130 -1.91 1.32 6.20
C CYS A 130 -1.03 2.48 5.76
N LEU A 131 0.19 2.15 5.33
CA LEU A 131 1.09 3.09 4.68
C LEU A 131 1.27 2.69 3.21
N ARG A 132 1.17 3.66 2.31
CA ARG A 132 1.32 3.46 0.86
C ARG A 132 2.79 3.32 0.46
N VAL A 133 3.46 2.31 1.01
CA VAL A 133 4.90 2.06 0.81
C VAL A 133 5.21 1.69 -0.64
N SER A 134 4.28 1.05 -1.34
CA SER A 134 4.41 0.66 -2.75
C SER A 134 4.64 1.85 -3.69
N ALA A 135 4.15 3.05 -3.33
CA ALA A 135 4.41 4.27 -4.10
C ALA A 135 5.91 4.63 -4.19
N TYR A 136 6.70 4.18 -3.23
CA TYR A 136 8.15 4.40 -3.19
C TYR A 136 8.95 3.24 -3.80
N ALA A 137 8.32 2.14 -4.20
CA ALA A 137 9.01 0.93 -4.62
C ALA A 137 9.99 1.17 -5.78
N GLN A 138 9.56 1.86 -6.84
CA GLN A 138 10.44 2.17 -7.98
C GLN A 138 11.60 3.08 -7.58
N ARG A 139 11.33 4.11 -6.76
CA ARG A 139 12.37 5.01 -6.27
C ARG A 139 13.42 4.29 -5.41
N LEU A 140 12.98 3.31 -4.62
CA LEU A 140 13.91 2.47 -3.83
C LEU A 140 14.77 1.59 -4.73
N LEU A 141 14.20 1.00 -5.79
CA LEU A 141 14.96 0.22 -6.78
C LEU A 141 16.01 1.08 -7.49
N ASP A 142 15.59 2.24 -8.01
CA ASP A 142 16.49 3.18 -8.70
C ASP A 142 17.62 3.64 -7.76
N GLY A 143 17.31 3.84 -6.48
CA GLY A 143 18.27 4.25 -5.46
C GLY A 143 19.37 3.24 -5.18
N LEU A 144 19.13 1.92 -5.40
CA LEU A 144 20.14 0.89 -5.19
C LEU A 144 21.39 1.07 -6.09
N ASP A 145 21.22 1.69 -7.25
CA ASP A 145 22.32 1.92 -8.19
C ASP A 145 23.21 3.10 -7.76
N THR A 146 22.75 3.93 -6.84
CA THR A 146 23.44 5.14 -6.37
C THR A 146 24.25 4.92 -5.07
N ILE A 147 24.10 3.77 -4.42
CA ILE A 147 24.71 3.48 -3.12
C ILE A 147 25.84 2.47 -3.25
N ASP A 148 26.85 2.61 -2.38
CA ASP A 148 28.00 1.69 -2.31
C ASP A 148 27.71 0.51 -1.38
N TRP A 149 26.85 -0.41 -1.86
CA TRP A 149 26.55 -1.67 -1.21
C TRP A 149 27.06 -2.84 -2.02
N THR A 150 27.28 -3.98 -1.37
CA THR A 150 27.64 -5.22 -2.07
C THR A 150 26.53 -5.68 -2.99
N ASP A 151 26.88 -6.34 -4.10
CA ASP A 151 25.90 -6.86 -5.08
C ASP A 151 24.90 -7.82 -4.44
N SER A 152 25.35 -8.67 -3.53
CA SER A 152 24.49 -9.60 -2.79
C SER A 152 23.41 -8.88 -1.97
N LEU A 153 23.77 -7.77 -1.31
CA LEU A 153 22.81 -6.98 -0.54
C LEU A 153 21.82 -6.25 -1.46
N LYS A 154 22.29 -5.66 -2.56
CA LYS A 154 21.44 -5.04 -3.57
C LYS A 154 20.44 -6.03 -4.16
N GLU A 155 20.90 -7.25 -4.47
CA GLU A 155 20.03 -8.30 -5.01
C GLU A 155 18.97 -8.73 -4.00
N THR A 156 19.34 -8.87 -2.73
CA THR A 156 18.36 -9.14 -1.66
C THR A 156 17.27 -8.07 -1.58
N GLN A 157 17.65 -6.79 -1.71
CA GLN A 157 16.69 -5.68 -1.72
C GLN A 157 15.80 -5.69 -2.98
N ARG A 158 16.37 -5.97 -4.17
CA ARG A 158 15.59 -6.10 -5.41
C ARG A 158 14.55 -7.21 -5.30
N ASN A 159 14.97 -8.36 -4.78
CA ASN A 159 14.08 -9.52 -4.59
C ASN A 159 12.99 -9.22 -3.55
N TRP A 160 13.31 -8.48 -2.49
CA TRP A 160 12.31 -8.06 -1.50
C TRP A 160 11.26 -7.11 -2.07
N ILE A 161 11.67 -6.13 -2.85
CA ILE A 161 10.75 -5.19 -3.52
C ILE A 161 9.92 -5.93 -4.58
N GLY A 162 10.52 -6.91 -5.28
CA GLY A 162 9.83 -7.87 -6.11
C GLY A 162 9.12 -7.26 -7.32
N ARG A 163 9.74 -6.28 -8.02
CA ARG A 163 9.17 -5.75 -9.26
C ARG A 163 8.91 -6.89 -10.24
N SER A 164 7.66 -6.98 -10.69
CA SER A 164 7.22 -7.97 -11.66
C SER A 164 6.64 -7.27 -12.87
N GLU A 165 6.97 -7.77 -14.06
CA GLU A 165 6.43 -7.30 -15.33
C GLU A 165 5.67 -8.45 -16.00
N GLY A 166 4.51 -8.15 -16.55
CA GLY A 166 3.67 -9.15 -17.18
C GLY A 166 2.62 -8.53 -18.09
N ALA A 167 1.66 -9.34 -18.49
CA ALA A 167 0.54 -8.93 -19.31
C ALA A 167 -0.79 -9.20 -18.58
N GLU A 168 -1.71 -8.27 -18.72
CA GLU A 168 -3.10 -8.51 -18.40
C GLU A 168 -3.82 -9.09 -19.61
N VAL A 169 -4.61 -10.13 -19.39
CA VAL A 169 -5.33 -10.80 -20.45
C VAL A 169 -6.79 -10.97 -20.05
N ASN A 170 -7.66 -10.49 -20.92
CA ASN A 170 -9.09 -10.59 -20.73
C ASN A 170 -9.63 -11.87 -21.37
N PHE A 171 -10.32 -12.68 -20.60
CA PHE A 171 -11.03 -13.87 -21.05
C PHE A 171 -12.53 -13.61 -21.05
N LYS A 172 -13.19 -14.07 -22.12
CA LYS A 172 -14.65 -14.08 -22.22
C LYS A 172 -15.16 -15.49 -21.98
N VAL A 173 -16.17 -15.60 -21.13
CA VAL A 173 -16.85 -16.88 -20.93
C VAL A 173 -17.75 -17.14 -22.11
N LYS A 174 -17.61 -18.29 -22.77
CA LYS A 174 -18.45 -18.65 -23.91
C LYS A 174 -19.92 -18.71 -23.51
N ASP A 175 -20.78 -18.15 -24.35
CA ASP A 175 -22.24 -18.11 -24.15
C ASP A 175 -22.66 -17.34 -22.88
N SER A 176 -21.88 -16.34 -22.46
CA SER A 176 -22.13 -15.47 -21.30
C SER A 176 -21.56 -14.09 -21.55
N ASP A 177 -22.11 -13.08 -20.82
CA ASP A 177 -21.57 -11.72 -20.79
C ASP A 177 -20.44 -11.57 -19.75
N LEU A 178 -20.05 -12.64 -19.10
CA LEU A 178 -19.00 -12.62 -18.08
C LEU A 178 -17.62 -12.52 -18.74
N GLU A 179 -16.86 -11.56 -18.26
CA GLU A 179 -15.45 -11.37 -18.56
C GLU A 179 -14.64 -11.38 -17.27
N PHE A 180 -13.41 -11.85 -17.33
CA PHE A 180 -12.48 -11.75 -16.23
C PHE A 180 -11.06 -11.48 -16.76
N THR A 181 -10.29 -10.72 -16.00
CA THR A 181 -8.91 -10.37 -16.32
C THR A 181 -7.97 -11.17 -15.45
N ILE A 182 -6.93 -11.74 -16.07
CA ILE A 182 -5.81 -12.33 -15.34
C ILE A 182 -4.55 -11.53 -15.60
N PHE A 183 -3.65 -11.49 -14.62
CA PHE A 183 -2.29 -11.04 -14.80
C PHE A 183 -1.34 -12.24 -14.86
N THR A 184 -0.42 -12.24 -15.83
CA THR A 184 0.59 -13.29 -15.95
C THR A 184 1.95 -12.73 -16.34
N THR A 185 3.01 -13.23 -15.70
CA THR A 185 4.40 -12.95 -16.10
C THR A 185 4.87 -13.85 -17.26
N ARG A 186 4.07 -14.83 -17.65
CA ARG A 186 4.36 -15.84 -18.68
C ARG A 186 3.24 -15.90 -19.72
N ALA A 187 2.99 -14.77 -20.38
CA ALA A 187 1.98 -14.70 -21.45
C ALA A 187 2.24 -15.69 -22.60
N ASP A 188 3.49 -16.07 -22.82
CA ASP A 188 3.93 -17.09 -23.78
C ASP A 188 3.33 -18.48 -23.53
N THR A 189 2.96 -18.79 -22.29
CA THR A 189 2.39 -20.10 -21.91
C THR A 189 0.87 -20.20 -22.11
N MET A 190 0.20 -19.10 -22.42
CA MET A 190 -1.27 -19.03 -22.53
C MET A 190 -1.86 -19.99 -23.55
N PHE A 191 -1.14 -20.28 -24.62
CA PHE A 191 -1.59 -21.23 -25.68
C PHE A 191 -1.68 -22.68 -25.20
N GLY A 192 -1.11 -22.97 -24.03
CA GLY A 192 -1.20 -24.28 -23.39
C GLY A 192 -2.29 -24.38 -22.31
N VAL A 193 -3.10 -23.35 -22.10
CA VAL A 193 -4.18 -23.37 -21.09
C VAL A 193 -5.29 -24.30 -21.54
N THR A 194 -5.65 -25.25 -20.70
CA THR A 194 -6.70 -26.26 -20.98
C THR A 194 -7.93 -26.11 -20.09
N PHE A 195 -7.78 -25.50 -18.90
CA PHE A 195 -8.88 -25.21 -17.97
C PHE A 195 -8.52 -24.03 -17.06
N MET A 196 -9.54 -23.48 -16.42
CA MET A 196 -9.40 -22.43 -15.41
C MET A 196 -10.27 -22.76 -14.21
N VAL A 197 -9.78 -22.40 -13.01
CA VAL A 197 -10.50 -22.51 -11.75
C VAL A 197 -10.59 -21.11 -11.15
N LEU A 198 -11.79 -20.71 -10.74
CA LEU A 198 -12.09 -19.44 -10.08
C LEU A 198 -12.30 -19.68 -8.59
#